data_e011fd1b131cb7e4616112bf2d8b8269
#
_entry.id   e011fd1b131cb7e4616112bf2d8b8269
#
_cell.length_a   1.000
_cell.length_b   1.000
_cell.length_c   1.000
_cell.angle_alpha   90.00
_cell.angle_beta   90.00
_cell.angle_gamma   90.00
#
_symmetry.space_group_name_H-M   'P 1'
#
loop_
_entity.id
_entity.type
_entity.pdbx_description
1 polymer ?
#
loop_
_entity_poly.entity_id
_entity_poly.type
_entity_poly.pdbx_seq_one_letter_code
_entity_poly.pdbx_strand_id
1 'polypeptide(L)'
;REGDCMLAKAGEENAGLVDIGDGLACAFKIESHNHPSAIEPYQGAATGVGGINRDIFTMGARPIAQLNSLRFGKAEHPKTHWLMRGIVRGIGDYGNAFGIPTVGGEVFFDDCFQVNPLVNAMSAGIVRHGETVKAISEGPGNPVFIVGSRTGKDGIHGAAFASKDLGENAAEDLPSVQVGDPFQEKLLLEATLELIQTGSVVGMQDMGAAGIICSTSEMSAKGQAGMRIQLERVPTRQARMQGWELLLSESQERMLVVAHRGREHEVLEVFRKWDIPCEQIGEVIEGEHLEFYMEEQLIAKVPADSLVLGGGAPVYTRNYSEPDYIQEIAAFDPKRIQVPSHSVDEMLPILEHLSAHPNLCSKEWVAKQYDDTIGTAHMGTRNPSDASLVWVKENGKALALSVDCNSRYVHADPHRGAAIAVAEAARNIVCSGAKPLAVTNCLNFGNPYNPQVYWQFVKAIEGMGMACRAFNTPVTGGNVSFYNQSSYEGPVMPSPVIGMLGLLDDLTHQQTLDFKQAGDKIYL
;
A
#
# COMPACT_ATOMS: atom_id res chain seq x y z
N ARG A 1 -15.09 11.60 1.14
CA ARG A 1 -14.33 11.10 2.30
C ARG A 1 -15.19 10.96 3.56
N GLU A 2 -16.49 10.82 3.41
CA GLU A 2 -17.45 10.55 4.49
C GLU A 2 -18.40 9.45 4.02
N GLY A 3 -18.71 8.51 4.89
CA GLY A 3 -19.61 7.39 4.62
C GLY A 3 -19.99 6.69 5.90
N ASP A 4 -21.21 6.16 5.97
CA ASP A 4 -21.78 5.55 7.19
C ASP A 4 -20.98 4.34 7.69
N CYS A 5 -20.20 3.69 6.81
CA CYS A 5 -19.36 2.54 7.19
C CYS A 5 -17.96 2.94 7.71
N MET A 6 -17.56 4.20 7.61
CA MET A 6 -16.23 4.64 8.03
C MET A 6 -16.17 4.86 9.55
N LEU A 7 -15.23 4.19 10.21
CA LEU A 7 -14.96 4.35 11.65
C LEU A 7 -13.83 5.35 11.95
N ALA A 8 -13.04 5.71 10.93
CA ALA A 8 -12.01 6.75 10.98
C ALA A 8 -12.08 7.62 9.71
N LYS A 9 -11.77 8.91 9.84
CA LYS A 9 -11.67 9.80 8.68
C LYS A 9 -10.41 9.50 7.87
N ALA A 10 -10.46 9.76 6.56
CA ALA A 10 -9.29 9.57 5.71
C ALA A 10 -8.09 10.40 6.19
N GLY A 11 -6.95 9.75 6.44
CA GLY A 11 -5.72 10.36 6.96
C GLY A 11 -5.72 10.58 8.48
N GLU A 12 -6.73 10.15 9.21
CA GLU A 12 -6.77 10.18 10.68
C GLU A 12 -5.90 9.07 11.26
N GLU A 13 -5.95 7.88 10.67
CA GLU A 13 -5.20 6.70 11.09
C GLU A 13 -4.27 6.19 9.96
N ASN A 14 -3.42 5.21 10.27
CA ASN A 14 -2.44 4.64 9.33
C ASN A 14 -3.10 3.95 8.13
N ALA A 15 -4.29 3.37 8.32
CA ALA A 15 -5.08 2.74 7.27
C ALA A 15 -6.56 3.16 7.37
N GLY A 16 -7.34 2.92 6.30
CA GLY A 16 -8.78 3.08 6.35
C GLY A 16 -9.41 2.06 7.29
N LEU A 17 -10.38 2.47 8.07
CA LEU A 17 -11.10 1.61 9.03
C LEU A 17 -12.59 1.61 8.70
N VAL A 18 -13.14 0.43 8.36
CA VAL A 18 -14.50 0.25 7.87
C VAL A 18 -15.25 -0.78 8.71
N ASP A 19 -16.44 -0.42 9.17
CA ASP A 19 -17.35 -1.33 9.88
C ASP A 19 -17.83 -2.46 8.94
N ILE A 20 -17.68 -3.70 9.38
CA ILE A 20 -18.16 -4.91 8.67
C ILE A 20 -19.25 -5.63 9.45
N GLY A 21 -19.79 -4.99 10.48
CA GLY A 21 -20.84 -5.50 11.35
C GLY A 21 -20.32 -6.44 12.46
N ASP A 22 -21.23 -6.82 13.34
CA ASP A 22 -21.00 -7.75 14.45
C ASP A 22 -19.86 -7.33 15.39
N GLY A 23 -19.60 -6.00 15.51
CA GLY A 23 -18.55 -5.44 16.33
C GLY A 23 -17.13 -5.63 15.75
N LEU A 24 -17.04 -5.91 14.45
CA LEU A 24 -15.78 -6.04 13.73
C LEU A 24 -15.58 -4.91 12.72
N ALA A 25 -14.32 -4.54 12.51
CA ALA A 25 -13.91 -3.61 11.49
C ALA A 25 -12.81 -4.22 10.60
N CYS A 26 -12.77 -3.78 9.35
CA CYS A 26 -11.66 -4.05 8.43
C CYS A 26 -10.76 -2.82 8.34
N ALA A 27 -9.49 -2.97 8.69
CA ALA A 27 -8.44 -2.02 8.34
C ALA A 27 -7.84 -2.42 6.99
N PHE A 28 -7.76 -1.48 6.02
CA PHE A 28 -7.20 -1.77 4.70
C PHE A 28 -6.55 -0.54 4.07
N LYS A 29 -5.49 -0.79 3.29
CA LYS A 29 -4.73 0.26 2.62
C LYS A 29 -4.00 -0.31 1.40
N ILE A 30 -3.71 0.54 0.42
CA ILE A 30 -2.82 0.26 -0.71
C ILE A 30 -1.72 1.31 -0.79
N GLU A 31 -0.50 0.87 -1.04
CA GLU A 31 0.67 1.75 -1.23
C GLU A 31 1.54 1.33 -2.41
N SER A 32 2.37 2.28 -2.89
CA SER A 32 3.34 2.05 -3.96
C SER A 32 4.73 1.78 -3.41
N HIS A 33 5.45 0.86 -4.09
CA HIS A 33 6.86 0.60 -3.88
C HIS A 33 7.62 0.55 -5.23
N ASN A 34 7.34 1.53 -6.10
CA ASN A 34 7.75 1.55 -7.51
C ASN A 34 9.26 1.76 -7.68
N HIS A 35 9.81 2.87 -7.15
CA HIS A 35 11.22 3.25 -7.32
C HIS A 35 12.19 2.21 -6.75
N PRO A 36 12.02 1.72 -5.50
CA PRO A 36 12.87 0.65 -4.98
C PRO A 36 12.84 -0.61 -5.84
N SER A 37 11.65 -0.99 -6.33
CA SER A 37 11.48 -2.18 -7.18
C SER A 37 12.10 -2.03 -8.57
N ALA A 38 12.28 -0.82 -9.09
CA ALA A 38 12.95 -0.57 -10.36
C ALA A 38 14.47 -0.83 -10.29
N ILE A 39 15.06 -0.69 -9.10
CA ILE A 39 16.51 -0.81 -8.87
C ILE A 39 16.87 -2.18 -8.29
N GLU A 40 16.19 -2.60 -7.24
CA GLU A 40 16.35 -3.90 -6.58
C GLU A 40 14.97 -4.58 -6.49
N PRO A 41 14.54 -5.28 -7.54
CA PRO A 41 13.15 -5.74 -7.66
C PRO A 41 12.72 -6.70 -6.55
N TYR A 42 13.64 -7.53 -6.03
CA TYR A 42 13.31 -8.46 -4.96
C TYR A 42 13.06 -7.73 -3.63
N GLN A 43 14.04 -6.96 -3.16
CA GLN A 43 13.92 -6.25 -1.89
C GLN A 43 12.91 -5.10 -1.96
N GLY A 44 12.88 -4.37 -3.09
CA GLY A 44 11.91 -3.30 -3.29
C GLY A 44 10.46 -3.76 -3.19
N ALA A 45 10.13 -4.92 -3.77
CA ALA A 45 8.80 -5.48 -3.69
C ALA A 45 8.52 -6.15 -2.32
N ALA A 46 9.50 -6.85 -1.75
CA ALA A 46 9.40 -7.49 -0.44
C ALA A 46 9.08 -6.46 0.66
N THR A 47 9.81 -5.34 0.69
CA THR A 47 9.60 -4.28 1.68
C THR A 47 8.29 -3.51 1.48
N GLY A 48 7.77 -3.48 0.26
CA GLY A 48 6.42 -2.98 -0.01
C GLY A 48 5.33 -3.84 0.65
N VAL A 49 5.49 -5.17 0.61
CA VAL A 49 4.59 -6.11 1.32
C VAL A 49 4.74 -5.95 2.84
N GLY A 50 5.96 -5.83 3.37
CA GLY A 50 6.20 -5.59 4.80
C GLY A 50 5.53 -4.31 5.28
N GLY A 51 5.81 -3.18 4.64
CA GLY A 51 5.29 -1.87 5.04
C GLY A 51 3.78 -1.81 5.07
N ILE A 52 3.10 -2.31 4.02
CA ILE A 52 1.64 -2.26 3.97
C ILE A 52 0.97 -3.13 5.05
N ASN A 53 1.55 -4.27 5.40
CA ASN A 53 1.04 -5.11 6.49
C ASN A 53 1.29 -4.47 7.86
N ARG A 54 2.43 -3.77 8.02
CA ARG A 54 2.78 -3.05 9.25
C ARG A 54 1.81 -1.93 9.55
N ASP A 55 1.38 -1.15 8.56
CA ASP A 55 0.30 -0.18 8.71
C ASP A 55 -0.98 -0.79 9.28
N ILE A 56 -1.34 -2.00 8.85
CA ILE A 56 -2.53 -2.69 9.29
C ILE A 56 -2.41 -3.14 10.76
N PHE A 57 -1.32 -3.84 11.12
CA PHE A 57 -1.24 -4.39 12.48
C PHE A 57 -0.82 -3.35 13.53
N THR A 58 -0.21 -2.24 13.14
CA THR A 58 0.03 -1.10 14.04
C THR A 58 -1.27 -0.53 14.60
N MET A 59 -2.37 -0.62 13.85
CA MET A 59 -3.71 -0.25 14.31
C MET A 59 -4.40 -1.31 15.17
N GLY A 60 -3.76 -2.45 15.46
CA GLY A 60 -4.35 -3.58 16.17
C GLY A 60 -5.11 -4.57 15.28
N ALA A 61 -5.19 -4.34 13.97
CA ALA A 61 -5.85 -5.25 13.06
C ALA A 61 -4.92 -6.40 12.66
N ARG A 62 -5.41 -7.64 12.67
CA ARG A 62 -4.68 -8.79 12.15
C ARG A 62 -4.82 -8.85 10.63
N PRO A 63 -3.74 -8.70 9.85
CA PRO A 63 -3.80 -8.90 8.40
C PRO A 63 -4.27 -10.32 8.06
N ILE A 64 -5.19 -10.43 7.10
CA ILE A 64 -5.76 -11.72 6.65
C ILE A 64 -5.71 -11.90 5.14
N ALA A 65 -5.41 -10.85 4.38
CA ALA A 65 -5.34 -10.90 2.93
C ALA A 65 -4.46 -9.79 2.37
N GLN A 66 -3.78 -10.08 1.27
CA GLN A 66 -3.05 -9.08 0.49
C GLN A 66 -3.29 -9.28 -1.01
N LEU A 67 -3.20 -8.18 -1.77
CA LEU A 67 -3.32 -8.13 -3.21
C LEU A 67 -2.23 -7.20 -3.77
N ASN A 68 -1.93 -7.37 -5.07
CA ASN A 68 -0.94 -6.52 -5.74
C ASN A 68 -1.45 -6.04 -7.09
N SER A 69 -1.14 -4.79 -7.45
CA SER A 69 -1.27 -4.29 -8.82
C SER A 69 0.13 -4.07 -9.38
N LEU A 70 0.46 -4.83 -10.43
CA LEU A 70 1.79 -4.87 -11.02
C LEU A 70 1.75 -4.42 -12.48
N ARG A 71 2.66 -3.50 -12.87
CA ARG A 71 2.79 -3.05 -14.24
C ARG A 71 4.24 -3.13 -14.69
N PHE A 72 4.42 -3.68 -15.88
CA PHE A 72 5.72 -3.96 -16.49
C PHE A 72 5.78 -3.45 -17.94
N GLY A 73 6.99 -3.28 -18.45
CA GLY A 73 7.25 -3.01 -19.86
C GLY A 73 6.90 -4.17 -20.78
N LYS A 74 7.47 -4.16 -22.00
CA LYS A 74 7.27 -5.24 -22.99
C LYS A 74 7.59 -6.60 -22.40
N ALA A 75 6.67 -7.55 -22.55
CA ALA A 75 6.81 -8.89 -21.98
C ALA A 75 8.06 -9.63 -22.51
N GLU A 76 8.47 -9.37 -23.76
CA GLU A 76 9.62 -10.03 -24.41
C GLU A 76 10.97 -9.42 -23.98
N HIS A 77 10.97 -8.25 -23.34
CA HIS A 77 12.21 -7.53 -23.05
C HIS A 77 12.96 -8.17 -21.86
N PRO A 78 14.28 -8.40 -21.95
CA PRO A 78 15.06 -9.05 -20.90
C PRO A 78 14.97 -8.35 -19.53
N LYS A 79 14.91 -7.00 -19.51
CA LYS A 79 14.74 -6.22 -18.27
C LYS A 79 13.38 -6.50 -17.63
N THR A 80 12.31 -6.64 -18.42
CA THR A 80 10.99 -7.01 -17.91
C THR A 80 11.01 -8.38 -17.24
N HIS A 81 11.67 -9.37 -17.85
CA HIS A 81 11.84 -10.69 -17.23
C HIS A 81 12.59 -10.63 -15.91
N TRP A 82 13.63 -9.81 -15.83
CA TRP A 82 14.39 -9.62 -14.59
C TRP A 82 13.55 -8.94 -13.51
N LEU A 83 12.84 -7.86 -13.85
CA LEU A 83 11.93 -7.15 -12.94
C LEU A 83 10.81 -8.07 -12.45
N MET A 84 10.11 -8.75 -13.35
CA MET A 84 9.02 -9.66 -12.97
C MET A 84 9.50 -10.77 -12.04
N ARG A 85 10.62 -11.42 -12.38
CA ARG A 85 11.17 -12.50 -11.54
C ARG A 85 11.52 -12.02 -10.14
N GLY A 86 12.19 -10.86 -10.03
CA GLY A 86 12.56 -10.28 -8.74
C GLY A 86 11.34 -9.83 -7.93
N ILE A 87 10.46 -9.03 -8.55
CA ILE A 87 9.27 -8.47 -7.89
C ILE A 87 8.31 -9.57 -7.42
N VAL A 88 7.94 -10.49 -8.32
CA VAL A 88 7.00 -11.57 -7.97
C VAL A 88 7.56 -12.48 -6.89
N ARG A 89 8.87 -12.79 -6.97
CA ARG A 89 9.53 -13.57 -5.93
C ARG A 89 9.62 -12.82 -4.60
N GLY A 90 9.95 -11.52 -4.62
CA GLY A 90 10.00 -10.70 -3.40
C GLY A 90 8.64 -10.65 -2.68
N ILE A 91 7.55 -10.45 -3.42
CA ILE A 91 6.18 -10.49 -2.88
C ILE A 91 5.87 -11.89 -2.31
N GLY A 92 6.16 -12.94 -3.07
CA GLY A 92 5.88 -14.32 -2.67
C GLY A 92 6.66 -14.75 -1.44
N ASP A 93 7.99 -14.60 -1.47
CA ASP A 93 8.85 -15.01 -0.36
C ASP A 93 8.49 -14.26 0.94
N TYR A 94 8.22 -12.93 0.84
CA TYR A 94 7.85 -12.15 2.02
C TYR A 94 6.47 -12.53 2.55
N GLY A 95 5.44 -12.51 1.70
CA GLY A 95 4.07 -12.82 2.11
C GLY A 95 3.93 -14.26 2.66
N ASN A 96 4.54 -15.24 1.98
CA ASN A 96 4.49 -16.65 2.39
C ASN A 96 5.18 -16.87 3.75
N ALA A 97 6.37 -16.26 3.97
CA ALA A 97 7.10 -16.41 5.24
C ALA A 97 6.47 -15.58 6.38
N PHE A 98 5.95 -14.39 6.08
CA PHE A 98 5.18 -13.58 7.02
C PHE A 98 3.85 -14.26 7.40
N GLY A 99 3.32 -15.11 6.52
CA GLY A 99 2.15 -15.92 6.78
C GLY A 99 0.82 -15.21 6.53
N ILE A 100 0.75 -14.40 5.48
CA ILE A 100 -0.48 -13.76 5.00
C ILE A 100 -0.70 -14.15 3.52
N PRO A 101 -1.91 -14.63 3.14
CA PRO A 101 -2.16 -15.09 1.79
C PRO A 101 -2.24 -13.92 0.81
N THR A 102 -1.59 -14.04 -0.35
CA THR A 102 -1.86 -13.16 -1.50
C THR A 102 -3.01 -13.77 -2.30
N VAL A 103 -4.18 -13.16 -2.18
CA VAL A 103 -5.45 -13.75 -2.65
C VAL A 103 -5.88 -13.27 -4.03
N GLY A 104 -5.23 -12.23 -4.57
CA GLY A 104 -5.58 -11.66 -5.87
C GLY A 104 -4.64 -10.56 -6.32
N GLY A 105 -5.02 -9.90 -7.39
CA GLY A 105 -4.25 -8.81 -7.97
C GLY A 105 -4.39 -8.72 -9.48
N GLU A 106 -3.63 -7.81 -10.09
CA GLU A 106 -3.55 -7.63 -11.54
C GLU A 106 -2.11 -7.52 -12.03
N VAL A 107 -1.87 -7.95 -13.27
CA VAL A 107 -0.60 -7.77 -13.97
C VAL A 107 -0.88 -7.21 -15.36
N PHE A 108 -0.26 -6.08 -15.68
CA PHE A 108 -0.45 -5.39 -16.95
C PHE A 108 0.90 -5.05 -17.60
N PHE A 109 0.94 -5.09 -18.92
CA PHE A 109 2.13 -4.81 -19.74
C PHE A 109 1.87 -3.65 -20.68
N ASP A 110 2.77 -2.66 -20.67
CA ASP A 110 2.79 -1.55 -21.60
C ASP A 110 4.20 -0.95 -21.68
N ASP A 111 4.58 -0.46 -22.86
CA ASP A 111 5.90 0.09 -23.13
C ASP A 111 6.32 1.18 -22.13
N CYS A 112 5.36 2.00 -21.69
CA CYS A 112 5.62 3.10 -20.78
C CYS A 112 6.14 2.68 -19.40
N PHE A 113 6.01 1.39 -19.02
CA PHE A 113 6.50 0.84 -17.76
C PHE A 113 7.86 0.12 -17.90
N GLN A 114 8.56 0.28 -19.03
CA GLN A 114 9.77 -0.49 -19.33
C GLN A 114 10.92 -0.21 -18.35
N VAL A 115 11.06 1.04 -17.90
CA VAL A 115 12.11 1.46 -16.97
C VAL A 115 11.57 1.62 -15.56
N ASN A 116 10.35 2.11 -15.46
CA ASN A 116 9.66 2.38 -14.20
C ASN A 116 8.46 1.44 -14.02
N PRO A 117 8.66 0.21 -13.51
CA PRO A 117 7.55 -0.67 -13.18
C PRO A 117 6.70 -0.05 -12.08
N LEU A 118 5.40 -0.38 -12.05
CA LEU A 118 4.57 -0.04 -10.91
C LEU A 118 4.35 -1.29 -10.06
N VAL A 119 4.59 -1.15 -8.76
CA VAL A 119 4.41 -2.18 -7.74
C VAL A 119 3.58 -1.59 -6.62
N ASN A 120 2.30 -1.94 -6.60
CA ASN A 120 1.38 -1.49 -5.56
C ASN A 120 0.94 -2.69 -4.73
N ALA A 121 1.07 -2.58 -3.42
CA ALA A 121 0.70 -3.62 -2.46
C ALA A 121 -0.50 -3.16 -1.62
N MET A 122 -1.52 -4.00 -1.52
CA MET A 122 -2.71 -3.79 -0.69
C MET A 122 -2.76 -4.85 0.40
N SER A 123 -3.14 -4.45 1.61
CA SER A 123 -3.42 -5.36 2.72
C SER A 123 -4.77 -5.05 3.36
N ALA A 124 -5.40 -6.08 3.89
CA ALA A 124 -6.63 -5.99 4.66
C ALA A 124 -6.55 -6.87 5.92
N GLY A 125 -6.97 -6.31 7.05
CA GLY A 125 -6.94 -7.00 8.35
C GLY A 125 -8.20 -6.74 9.17
N ILE A 126 -8.44 -7.59 10.16
CA ILE A 126 -9.62 -7.54 11.02
C ILE A 126 -9.24 -7.08 12.43
N VAL A 127 -10.08 -6.22 12.99
CA VAL A 127 -9.98 -5.75 14.38
C VAL A 127 -11.37 -5.65 15.02
N ARG A 128 -11.47 -5.86 16.33
CA ARG A 128 -12.71 -5.61 17.07
C ARG A 128 -12.90 -4.12 17.35
N HIS A 129 -14.15 -3.67 17.36
CA HIS A 129 -14.45 -2.32 17.80
C HIS A 129 -13.90 -2.08 19.22
N GLY A 130 -13.20 -0.96 19.41
CA GLY A 130 -12.61 -0.59 20.70
C GLY A 130 -11.23 -1.22 20.99
N GLU A 131 -10.72 -2.10 20.11
CA GLU A 131 -9.36 -2.67 20.23
C GLU A 131 -8.35 -1.99 19.28
N THR A 132 -8.76 -0.92 18.59
CA THR A 132 -7.87 -0.15 17.71
C THR A 132 -6.91 0.72 18.52
N VAL A 133 -5.67 0.82 18.06
CA VAL A 133 -4.64 1.69 18.60
C VAL A 133 -4.41 2.87 17.67
N LYS A 134 -4.29 4.06 18.22
CA LYS A 134 -4.03 5.30 17.49
C LYS A 134 -2.53 5.58 17.38
N ALA A 135 -2.16 6.31 16.33
CA ALA A 135 -0.80 6.81 16.16
C ALA A 135 -0.63 8.17 16.86
N ILE A 136 -0.68 8.16 18.19
CA ILE A 136 -0.61 9.38 19.01
C ILE A 136 0.45 9.28 20.11
N SER A 137 0.94 10.45 20.58
CA SER A 137 1.72 10.57 21.80
C SER A 137 0.98 11.48 22.79
N GLU A 138 0.64 10.94 23.94
CA GLU A 138 -0.05 11.65 25.01
C GLU A 138 0.55 11.33 26.37
N GLY A 139 0.31 12.22 27.34
CA GLY A 139 0.70 12.05 28.74
C GLY A 139 2.20 12.26 28.97
N PRO A 140 2.64 13.51 29.27
CA PRO A 140 4.03 13.78 29.62
C PRO A 140 4.55 12.83 30.69
N GLY A 141 5.74 12.27 30.50
CA GLY A 141 6.35 11.24 31.33
C GLY A 141 6.03 9.80 30.90
N ASN A 142 5.18 9.59 29.88
CA ASN A 142 4.99 8.27 29.27
C ASN A 142 6.26 7.84 28.53
N PRO A 143 6.73 6.59 28.71
CA PRO A 143 7.94 6.09 28.05
C PRO A 143 7.71 5.84 26.56
N VAL A 144 8.75 6.10 25.78
CA VAL A 144 8.79 5.86 24.32
C VAL A 144 9.78 4.73 24.03
N PHE A 145 9.30 3.70 23.37
CA PHE A 145 10.09 2.53 22.98
C PHE A 145 10.27 2.45 21.46
N ILE A 146 11.44 1.97 21.04
CA ILE A 146 11.63 1.41 19.72
C ILE A 146 11.60 -0.11 19.83
N VAL A 147 10.82 -0.76 18.97
CA VAL A 147 10.67 -2.22 18.95
C VAL A 147 10.87 -2.75 17.54
N GLY A 148 11.33 -4.00 17.42
CA GLY A 148 11.56 -4.63 16.13
C GLY A 148 13.04 -4.82 15.80
N SER A 149 13.36 -4.85 14.51
CA SER A 149 14.71 -5.08 14.01
C SER A 149 15.71 -3.99 14.44
N ARG A 150 16.98 -4.36 14.54
CA ARG A 150 18.05 -3.39 14.81
C ARG A 150 18.22 -2.42 13.64
N THR A 151 18.43 -1.15 13.94
CA THR A 151 18.62 -0.07 12.95
C THR A 151 19.95 -0.22 12.21
N GLY A 152 19.90 -0.18 10.89
CA GLY A 152 21.05 -0.11 9.99
C GLY A 152 21.10 1.21 9.23
N LYS A 153 21.95 1.28 8.20
CA LYS A 153 22.07 2.44 7.29
C LYS A 153 21.23 2.28 6.01
N ASP A 154 20.45 1.22 5.92
CA ASP A 154 19.57 0.95 4.79
C ASP A 154 18.39 1.94 4.74
N GLY A 155 18.00 2.30 3.52
CA GLY A 155 16.89 3.22 3.27
C GLY A 155 17.18 4.69 3.57
N ILE A 156 18.38 5.06 4.03
CA ILE A 156 18.74 6.47 4.22
C ILE A 156 18.59 7.20 2.88
N HIS A 157 17.79 8.28 2.86
CA HIS A 157 17.33 9.00 1.68
C HIS A 157 16.33 8.26 0.78
N GLY A 158 15.70 7.17 1.22
CA GLY A 158 14.69 6.45 0.45
C GLY A 158 13.51 7.32 0.03
N ALA A 159 12.97 8.13 0.94
CA ALA A 159 11.92 9.10 0.62
C ALA A 159 12.36 10.16 -0.40
N ALA A 160 13.60 10.65 -0.32
CA ALA A 160 14.16 11.59 -1.28
C ALA A 160 14.39 10.92 -2.65
N PHE A 161 14.84 9.67 -2.65
CA PHE A 161 14.99 8.86 -3.86
C PHE A 161 13.65 8.64 -4.57
N ALA A 162 12.58 8.33 -3.84
CA ALA A 162 11.24 8.18 -4.40
C ALA A 162 10.63 9.50 -4.92
N SER A 163 11.28 10.64 -4.67
CA SER A 163 10.86 11.98 -5.09
C SER A 163 11.73 12.56 -6.21
N LYS A 164 12.38 11.73 -7.01
CA LYS A 164 13.17 12.13 -8.20
C LYS A 164 12.92 11.17 -9.36
N ASP A 165 13.22 11.66 -10.58
CA ASP A 165 13.15 10.83 -11.79
C ASP A 165 14.21 9.72 -11.76
N LEU A 166 13.91 8.55 -12.29
CA LEU A 166 14.88 7.46 -12.42
C LEU A 166 15.97 7.83 -13.43
N GLY A 167 17.23 7.82 -12.98
CA GLY A 167 18.41 8.12 -13.79
C GLY A 167 19.03 6.87 -14.43
N GLU A 168 20.03 7.11 -15.30
CA GLU A 168 20.80 6.02 -15.94
C GLU A 168 21.68 5.26 -14.94
N ASN A 169 22.15 5.91 -13.87
CA ASN A 169 23.05 5.37 -12.85
C ASN A 169 22.29 4.84 -11.61
N ALA A 170 21.27 4.05 -11.83
CA ALA A 170 20.44 3.49 -10.75
C ALA A 170 21.23 2.74 -9.65
N ALA A 171 22.43 2.23 -9.97
CA ALA A 171 23.29 1.57 -8.99
C ALA A 171 23.80 2.49 -7.86
N GLU A 172 23.87 3.80 -8.09
CA GLU A 172 24.28 4.78 -7.08
C GLU A 172 23.18 4.96 -6.00
N ASP A 173 21.94 4.66 -6.34
CA ASP A 173 20.78 4.76 -5.45
C ASP A 173 20.51 3.47 -4.65
N LEU A 174 21.26 2.39 -4.89
CA LEU A 174 21.08 1.11 -4.22
C LEU A 174 21.09 1.20 -2.68
N PRO A 175 21.92 2.04 -2.02
CA PRO A 175 21.87 2.21 -0.56
C PRO A 175 20.54 2.80 -0.03
N SER A 176 19.73 3.43 -0.90
CA SER A 176 18.40 3.94 -0.55
C SER A 176 17.31 2.87 -0.55
N VAL A 177 17.63 1.65 -1.00
CA VAL A 177 16.72 0.51 -0.96
C VAL A 177 16.78 -0.15 0.41
N GLN A 178 15.62 -0.44 0.96
CA GLN A 178 15.46 -1.12 2.23
C GLN A 178 15.64 -2.64 2.06
N VAL A 179 15.95 -3.33 3.16
CA VAL A 179 16.08 -4.79 3.21
C VAL A 179 15.02 -5.34 4.17
N GLY A 180 14.18 -6.26 3.69
CA GLY A 180 13.10 -6.85 4.46
C GLY A 180 13.45 -8.22 5.06
N ASP A 181 12.93 -8.50 6.26
CA ASP A 181 13.00 -9.78 6.96
C ASP A 181 11.57 -10.21 7.37
N PRO A 182 10.91 -11.06 6.58
CA PRO A 182 9.53 -11.47 6.86
C PRO A 182 9.39 -12.29 8.15
N PHE A 183 10.44 -12.96 8.60
CA PHE A 183 10.41 -13.68 9.86
C PHE A 183 10.39 -12.72 11.05
N GLN A 184 11.22 -11.69 11.03
CA GLN A 184 11.17 -10.64 12.06
C GLN A 184 9.84 -9.89 12.06
N GLU A 185 9.30 -9.59 10.88
CA GLU A 185 7.98 -8.96 10.75
C GLU A 185 6.87 -9.84 11.33
N LYS A 186 6.94 -11.17 11.12
CA LYS A 186 5.98 -12.11 11.71
C LYS A 186 6.03 -12.09 13.23
N LEU A 187 7.22 -12.13 13.82
CA LEU A 187 7.38 -12.03 15.27
C LEU A 187 6.88 -10.68 15.80
N LEU A 188 7.17 -9.59 15.08
CA LEU A 188 6.74 -8.25 15.42
C LEU A 188 5.21 -8.13 15.41
N LEU A 189 4.54 -8.71 14.40
CA LEU A 189 3.07 -8.79 14.34
C LEU A 189 2.49 -9.45 15.59
N GLU A 190 2.97 -10.64 15.94
CA GLU A 190 2.41 -11.39 17.08
C GLU A 190 2.68 -10.69 18.40
N ALA A 191 3.90 -10.16 18.60
CA ALA A 191 4.25 -9.38 19.78
C ALA A 191 3.41 -8.09 19.91
N THR A 192 3.18 -7.41 18.79
CA THR A 192 2.37 -6.18 18.76
C THR A 192 0.92 -6.44 19.16
N LEU A 193 0.29 -7.45 18.56
CA LEU A 193 -1.09 -7.80 18.89
C LEU A 193 -1.23 -8.28 20.35
N GLU A 194 -0.25 -9.04 20.88
CA GLU A 194 -0.22 -9.43 22.29
C GLU A 194 -0.05 -8.21 23.20
N LEU A 195 0.84 -7.28 22.86
CA LEU A 195 1.06 -6.07 23.64
C LEU A 195 -0.21 -5.20 23.75
N ILE A 196 -0.93 -5.04 22.64
CA ILE A 196 -2.18 -4.27 22.60
C ILE A 196 -3.19 -4.84 23.63
N GLN A 197 -3.29 -6.16 23.72
CA GLN A 197 -4.22 -6.82 24.65
C GLN A 197 -3.89 -6.59 26.12
N THR A 198 -2.65 -6.22 26.46
CA THR A 198 -2.30 -5.86 27.84
C THR A 198 -2.96 -4.55 28.28
N GLY A 199 -3.33 -3.67 27.34
CA GLY A 199 -3.83 -2.32 27.62
C GLY A 199 -2.74 -1.38 28.15
N SER A 200 -1.45 -1.69 27.96
CA SER A 200 -0.33 -0.83 28.37
C SER A 200 0.05 0.24 27.35
N VAL A 201 -0.52 0.16 26.14
CA VAL A 201 -0.20 1.05 25.01
C VAL A 201 -1.04 2.31 25.06
N VAL A 202 -0.38 3.46 24.88
CA VAL A 202 -1.02 4.77 24.64
C VAL A 202 -1.20 5.00 23.14
N GLY A 203 -0.14 4.74 22.36
CA GLY A 203 -0.15 4.87 20.92
C GLY A 203 1.02 4.15 20.27
N MET A 204 0.89 3.87 18.99
CA MET A 204 1.88 3.16 18.20
C MET A 204 1.95 3.73 16.78
N GLN A 205 3.14 3.71 16.20
CA GLN A 205 3.39 4.09 14.80
C GLN A 205 4.43 3.15 14.20
N ASP A 206 4.24 2.73 12.97
CA ASP A 206 5.26 2.05 12.22
C ASP A 206 6.38 3.02 11.79
N MET A 207 7.52 2.50 11.39
CA MET A 207 8.64 3.28 10.87
C MET A 207 8.80 2.96 9.38
N GLY A 208 8.10 3.73 8.56
CA GLY A 208 8.24 3.73 7.10
C GLY A 208 9.26 4.75 6.62
N ALA A 209 8.86 5.58 5.64
CA ALA A 209 9.67 6.63 5.07
C ALA A 209 10.18 7.61 6.14
N ALA A 210 11.47 8.00 6.04
CA ALA A 210 12.18 8.88 6.98
C ALA A 210 12.27 8.36 8.44
N GLY A 211 11.96 7.10 8.71
CA GLY A 211 12.29 6.40 9.95
C GLY A 211 11.81 7.06 11.25
N ILE A 212 12.73 7.21 12.22
CA ILE A 212 12.41 7.74 13.56
C ILE A 212 11.84 9.17 13.51
N ILE A 213 12.33 10.02 12.62
CA ILE A 213 11.85 11.41 12.58
C ILE A 213 10.41 11.49 12.10
N CYS A 214 9.99 10.63 11.18
CA CYS A 214 8.61 10.58 10.70
C CYS A 214 7.67 10.07 11.80
N SER A 215 7.95 8.89 12.35
CA SER A 215 7.09 8.29 13.38
C SER A 215 6.94 9.19 14.62
N THR A 216 8.02 9.81 15.10
CA THR A 216 7.96 10.73 16.23
C THR A 216 7.17 12.00 15.91
N SER A 217 7.34 12.58 14.70
CA SER A 217 6.63 13.80 14.31
C SER A 217 5.13 13.56 14.12
N GLU A 218 4.74 12.47 13.48
CA GLU A 218 3.33 12.14 13.25
C GLU A 218 2.59 11.88 14.58
N MET A 219 3.17 11.06 15.46
CA MET A 219 2.57 10.78 16.76
C MET A 219 2.47 12.04 17.62
N SER A 220 3.52 12.88 17.63
CA SER A 220 3.54 14.11 18.43
C SER A 220 2.56 15.15 17.91
N ALA A 221 2.48 15.35 16.60
CA ALA A 221 1.54 16.31 16.01
C ALA A 221 0.07 15.90 16.26
N LYS A 222 -0.26 14.61 16.14
CA LYS A 222 -1.61 14.11 16.43
C LYS A 222 -1.95 14.15 17.93
N GLY A 223 -1.00 13.81 18.79
CA GLY A 223 -1.17 13.78 20.25
C GLY A 223 -0.98 15.13 20.96
N GLN A 224 -0.52 16.16 20.24
CA GLN A 224 -0.20 17.50 20.76
C GLN A 224 0.77 17.46 21.98
N ALA A 225 1.68 16.50 21.99
CA ALA A 225 2.70 16.34 23.02
C ALA A 225 4.05 16.03 22.37
N GLY A 226 5.11 16.70 22.80
CA GLY A 226 6.47 16.50 22.30
C GLY A 226 7.08 15.18 22.75
N MET A 227 8.24 14.87 22.21
CA MET A 227 9.05 13.73 22.64
C MET A 227 10.50 14.14 22.86
N ARG A 228 11.14 13.52 23.85
CA ARG A 228 12.59 13.57 24.08
C ARG A 228 13.17 12.19 23.79
N ILE A 229 14.05 12.09 22.81
CA ILE A 229 14.62 10.84 22.32
C ILE A 229 16.12 10.81 22.53
N GLN A 230 16.63 9.72 23.10
CA GLN A 230 18.04 9.41 23.34
C GLN A 230 18.51 8.45 22.24
N LEU A 231 19.16 8.96 21.20
CA LEU A 231 19.50 8.18 20.01
C LEU A 231 20.55 7.12 20.25
N GLU A 232 21.44 7.31 21.23
CA GLU A 232 22.43 6.31 21.63
C GLU A 232 21.81 5.01 22.19
N ARG A 233 20.53 5.05 22.58
CA ARG A 233 19.79 3.87 23.07
C ARG A 233 19.16 3.05 21.95
N VAL A 234 19.09 3.59 20.73
CA VAL A 234 18.52 2.86 19.58
C VAL A 234 19.37 1.63 19.28
N PRO A 235 18.79 0.41 19.26
CA PRO A 235 19.51 -0.80 18.90
C PRO A 235 20.02 -0.74 17.47
N THR A 236 21.32 -0.92 17.24
CA THR A 236 21.93 -0.79 15.91
C THR A 236 22.58 -2.09 15.43
N ARG A 237 22.60 -2.28 14.11
CA ARG A 237 23.36 -3.34 13.43
C ARG A 237 24.82 -2.96 13.19
N GLN A 238 25.12 -1.67 13.18
CA GLN A 238 26.43 -1.11 12.86
C GLN A 238 26.92 -0.24 14.02
N ALA A 239 28.20 -0.34 14.34
CA ALA A 239 28.81 0.50 15.37
C ALA A 239 28.97 1.95 14.89
N ARG A 240 28.87 2.90 15.81
CA ARG A 240 29.17 4.31 15.59
C ARG A 240 28.28 4.99 14.52
N MET A 241 27.01 4.66 14.46
CA MET A 241 26.06 5.41 13.64
C MET A 241 25.96 6.84 14.16
N GLN A 242 25.91 7.80 13.23
CA GLN A 242 25.70 9.20 13.55
C GLN A 242 24.23 9.46 13.88
N GLY A 243 23.93 10.52 14.66
CA GLY A 243 22.56 10.84 15.02
C GLY A 243 21.61 11.02 13.83
N TRP A 244 22.05 11.68 12.77
CA TRP A 244 21.25 11.85 11.54
C TRP A 244 21.04 10.54 10.78
N GLU A 245 22.00 9.59 10.82
CA GLU A 245 21.83 8.26 10.23
C GLU A 245 20.76 7.45 10.97
N LEU A 246 20.71 7.58 12.31
CA LEU A 246 19.69 6.95 13.14
C LEU A 246 18.30 7.53 12.87
N LEU A 247 18.20 8.85 12.75
CA LEU A 247 16.95 9.56 12.53
C LEU A 247 16.34 9.24 11.16
N LEU A 248 17.17 9.15 10.10
CA LEU A 248 16.73 9.02 8.72
C LEU A 248 16.79 7.58 8.17
N SER A 249 17.29 6.62 8.95
CA SER A 249 17.28 5.21 8.55
C SER A 249 15.85 4.72 8.37
N GLU A 250 15.59 4.05 7.25
CA GLU A 250 14.32 3.39 6.95
C GLU A 250 14.42 1.87 7.07
N SER A 251 15.31 1.36 7.97
CA SER A 251 15.37 -0.07 8.27
C SER A 251 13.98 -0.59 8.59
N GLN A 252 13.62 -1.70 7.94
CA GLN A 252 12.30 -2.30 8.04
C GLN A 252 12.06 -3.00 9.39
N GLU A 253 10.86 -3.48 9.60
CA GLU A 253 10.41 -4.24 10.77
C GLU A 253 10.65 -3.51 12.10
N ARG A 254 10.36 -2.20 12.13
CA ARG A 254 10.48 -1.37 13.34
C ARG A 254 9.22 -0.58 13.59
N MET A 255 8.92 -0.36 14.87
CA MET A 255 7.79 0.45 15.33
C MET A 255 8.19 1.33 16.51
N LEU A 256 7.48 2.44 16.68
CA LEU A 256 7.52 3.29 17.86
C LEU A 256 6.29 2.99 18.73
N VAL A 257 6.51 2.79 20.02
CA VAL A 257 5.46 2.51 21.01
C VAL A 257 5.55 3.52 22.14
N VAL A 258 4.44 4.18 22.43
CA VAL A 258 4.26 4.98 23.63
C VAL A 258 3.42 4.17 24.62
N ALA A 259 3.96 3.89 25.80
CA ALA A 259 3.28 3.09 26.81
C ALA A 259 2.86 3.96 28.02
N HIS A 260 1.92 3.48 28.81
CA HIS A 260 1.56 4.12 30.08
C HIS A 260 2.71 4.04 31.08
N ARG A 261 3.05 5.16 31.70
CA ARG A 261 4.06 5.24 32.76
C ARG A 261 3.77 4.24 33.86
N GLY A 262 4.79 3.50 34.28
CA GLY A 262 4.70 2.44 35.31
C GLY A 262 4.34 1.07 34.76
N ARG A 263 4.06 0.96 33.43
CA ARG A 263 3.78 -0.32 32.77
C ARG A 263 4.87 -0.76 31.79
N GLU A 264 6.08 -0.17 31.90
CA GLU A 264 7.24 -0.43 31.04
C GLU A 264 7.62 -1.92 31.03
N HIS A 265 7.48 -2.59 32.18
CA HIS A 265 7.82 -4.00 32.33
C HIS A 265 6.97 -4.91 31.42
N GLU A 266 5.70 -4.58 31.17
CA GLU A 266 4.81 -5.37 30.30
C GLU A 266 5.28 -5.30 28.85
N VAL A 267 5.69 -4.10 28.39
CA VAL A 267 6.27 -3.94 27.04
C VAL A 267 7.52 -4.80 26.91
N LEU A 268 8.46 -4.68 27.84
CA LEU A 268 9.71 -5.43 27.81
C LEU A 268 9.49 -6.95 27.90
N GLU A 269 8.53 -7.41 28.70
CA GLU A 269 8.22 -8.84 28.84
C GLU A 269 7.63 -9.44 27.57
N VAL A 270 6.70 -8.75 26.91
CA VAL A 270 6.11 -9.21 25.66
C VAL A 270 7.18 -9.36 24.58
N PHE A 271 7.98 -8.31 24.33
CA PHE A 271 9.00 -8.36 23.28
C PHE A 271 10.16 -9.35 23.60
N ARG A 272 10.51 -9.50 24.89
CA ARG A 272 11.47 -10.53 25.30
C ARG A 272 10.94 -11.95 25.06
N LYS A 273 9.65 -12.21 25.29
CA LYS A 273 9.01 -13.50 24.98
C LYS A 273 9.14 -13.86 23.51
N TRP A 274 9.02 -12.88 22.63
CA TRP A 274 9.09 -13.05 21.18
C TRP A 274 10.51 -12.93 20.60
N ASP A 275 11.54 -12.76 21.46
CA ASP A 275 12.95 -12.58 21.08
C ASP A 275 13.16 -11.39 20.11
N ILE A 276 12.45 -10.30 20.35
CA ILE A 276 12.51 -9.06 19.56
C ILE A 276 13.19 -7.96 20.35
N PRO A 277 14.16 -7.23 19.73
CA PRO A 277 14.73 -6.03 20.33
C PRO A 277 13.64 -5.03 20.76
N CYS A 278 13.75 -4.55 22.00
CA CYS A 278 12.85 -3.55 22.58
C CYS A 278 13.65 -2.69 23.54
N GLU A 279 13.74 -1.40 23.26
CA GLU A 279 14.50 -0.45 24.07
C GLU A 279 13.69 0.81 24.33
N GLN A 280 13.69 1.27 25.59
CA GLN A 280 13.16 2.59 25.92
C GLN A 280 14.15 3.65 25.46
N ILE A 281 13.79 4.37 24.40
CA ILE A 281 14.64 5.39 23.79
C ILE A 281 14.29 6.82 24.22
N GLY A 282 13.19 7.01 24.97
CA GLY A 282 12.79 8.35 25.37
C GLY A 282 11.54 8.41 26.22
N GLU A 283 10.97 9.59 26.24
CA GLU A 283 9.74 9.91 26.97
C GLU A 283 8.93 10.99 26.24
N VAL A 284 7.63 11.00 26.47
CA VAL A 284 6.73 12.09 26.08
C VAL A 284 6.99 13.29 27.00
N ILE A 285 7.06 14.50 26.42
CA ILE A 285 7.30 15.75 27.15
C ILE A 285 6.17 16.76 26.89
N GLU A 286 6.06 17.76 27.75
CA GLU A 286 5.16 18.90 27.53
C GLU A 286 5.60 19.73 26.32
N GLY A 287 4.61 20.31 25.62
CA GLY A 287 4.83 21.16 24.45
C GLY A 287 4.85 20.37 23.13
N GLU A 288 5.21 21.05 22.03
CA GLU A 288 5.05 20.56 20.65
C GLU A 288 6.39 20.22 19.99
N HIS A 289 7.49 20.19 20.75
CA HIS A 289 8.84 20.01 20.19
C HIS A 289 9.31 18.57 20.32
N LEU A 290 9.96 18.11 19.27
CA LEU A 290 10.80 16.92 19.29
C LEU A 290 12.23 17.34 19.69
N GLU A 291 12.78 16.70 20.70
CA GLU A 291 14.15 16.89 21.17
C GLU A 291 14.93 15.60 20.98
N PHE A 292 15.99 15.64 20.17
CA PHE A 292 16.85 14.51 19.91
C PHE A 292 18.23 14.73 20.54
N TYR A 293 18.64 13.77 21.35
CA TYR A 293 19.93 13.79 22.05
C TYR A 293 20.83 12.68 21.55
N MET A 294 22.11 12.90 21.59
CA MET A 294 23.18 11.92 21.36
C MET A 294 24.26 12.14 22.40
N GLU A 295 24.54 11.15 23.24
CA GLU A 295 25.52 11.23 24.35
C GLU A 295 25.30 12.49 25.21
N GLU A 296 24.06 12.71 25.66
CA GLU A 296 23.61 13.87 26.45
C GLU A 296 23.62 15.23 25.71
N GLN A 297 24.13 15.29 24.49
CA GLN A 297 24.11 16.50 23.69
C GLN A 297 22.82 16.62 22.88
N LEU A 298 22.12 17.76 22.99
CA LEU A 298 20.99 18.08 22.13
C LEU A 298 21.51 18.33 20.70
N ILE A 299 21.16 17.44 19.76
CA ILE A 299 21.59 17.54 18.35
C ILE A 299 20.53 18.12 17.44
N ALA A 300 19.24 17.99 17.80
CA ALA A 300 18.15 18.59 17.06
C ALA A 300 16.96 18.90 17.97
N LYS A 301 16.31 20.05 17.71
CA LYS A 301 15.03 20.43 18.31
C LYS A 301 14.15 21.06 17.25
N VAL A 302 13.01 20.43 16.98
CA VAL A 302 12.10 20.84 15.90
C VAL A 302 10.65 20.77 16.36
N PRO A 303 9.77 21.68 15.92
CA PRO A 303 8.33 21.54 16.15
C PRO A 303 7.80 20.35 15.33
N ALA A 304 7.05 19.45 15.98
CA ALA A 304 6.50 18.27 15.29
C ALA A 304 5.59 18.64 14.12
N ASP A 305 4.71 19.60 14.31
CA ASP A 305 3.78 20.08 13.27
C ASP A 305 4.47 20.58 11.99
N SER A 306 5.69 21.09 12.10
CA SER A 306 6.44 21.58 10.92
C SER A 306 6.86 20.46 9.96
N LEU A 307 6.81 19.20 10.42
CA LEU A 307 7.28 18.04 9.66
C LEU A 307 6.13 17.18 9.09
N VAL A 308 4.88 17.50 9.42
CA VAL A 308 3.72 16.69 9.03
C VAL A 308 2.80 17.42 8.06
N LEU A 309 2.10 16.64 7.24
CA LEU A 309 1.08 17.16 6.33
C LEU A 309 -0.11 17.74 7.12
N GLY A 310 -0.56 18.91 6.72
CA GLY A 310 -1.64 19.63 7.41
C GLY A 310 -1.17 20.50 8.59
N GLY A 311 0.09 20.37 9.00
CA GLY A 311 0.75 21.27 9.95
C GLY A 311 1.53 22.39 9.25
N GLY A 312 2.81 22.57 9.59
CA GLY A 312 3.69 23.59 9.01
C GLY A 312 4.34 23.24 7.68
N ALA A 313 4.10 22.04 7.15
CA ALA A 313 4.68 21.63 5.86
C ALA A 313 4.16 22.50 4.71
N PRO A 314 5.03 22.88 3.72
CA PRO A 314 4.63 23.75 2.63
C PRO A 314 3.49 23.19 1.78
N VAL A 315 2.48 24.00 1.51
CA VAL A 315 1.41 23.68 0.56
C VAL A 315 1.74 24.33 -0.77
N TYR A 316 1.98 23.51 -1.80
CA TYR A 316 2.33 24.00 -3.12
C TYR A 316 1.09 24.18 -4.00
N THR A 317 0.98 25.37 -4.61
CA THR A 317 0.02 25.61 -5.70
C THR A 317 0.73 25.34 -7.03
N ARG A 318 0.16 24.47 -7.87
CA ARG A 318 0.74 24.11 -9.16
C ARG A 318 -0.17 24.52 -10.29
N ASN A 319 0.41 25.11 -11.33
CA ASN A 319 -0.30 25.34 -12.58
C ASN A 319 -0.44 24.02 -13.33
N TYR A 320 -1.55 23.84 -14.05
CA TYR A 320 -1.77 22.69 -14.90
C TYR A 320 -2.48 23.07 -16.21
N SER A 321 -2.22 22.31 -17.25
CA SER A 321 -2.78 22.52 -18.59
C SER A 321 -3.08 21.19 -19.25
N GLU A 322 -4.13 21.17 -20.07
CA GLU A 322 -4.50 19.99 -20.84
C GLU A 322 -3.39 19.59 -21.81
N PRO A 323 -3.01 18.30 -21.86
CA PRO A 323 -2.06 17.79 -22.85
C PRO A 323 -2.59 17.88 -24.28
N ASP A 324 -1.73 18.23 -25.24
CA ASP A 324 -2.12 18.37 -26.65
C ASP A 324 -2.68 17.06 -27.26
N TYR A 325 -2.16 15.91 -26.84
CA TYR A 325 -2.62 14.61 -27.32
C TYR A 325 -4.10 14.30 -26.99
N ILE A 326 -4.67 14.94 -25.97
CA ILE A 326 -6.11 14.76 -25.63
C ILE A 326 -6.99 15.21 -26.78
N GLN A 327 -6.62 16.32 -27.46
CA GLN A 327 -7.35 16.82 -28.62
C GLN A 327 -7.23 15.87 -29.82
N GLU A 328 -6.07 15.24 -30.00
CA GLU A 328 -5.84 14.23 -31.04
C GLU A 328 -6.72 12.99 -30.81
N ILE A 329 -6.78 12.50 -29.55
CA ILE A 329 -7.65 11.38 -29.19
C ILE A 329 -9.13 11.75 -29.36
N ALA A 330 -9.54 12.94 -28.96
CA ALA A 330 -10.93 13.42 -29.09
C ALA A 330 -11.35 13.58 -30.57
N ALA A 331 -10.40 13.86 -31.45
CA ALA A 331 -10.64 13.95 -32.91
C ALA A 331 -10.72 12.58 -33.61
N PHE A 332 -10.43 11.48 -32.91
CA PHE A 332 -10.49 10.14 -33.47
C PHE A 332 -11.94 9.74 -33.80
N ASP A 333 -12.19 9.37 -35.06
CA ASP A 333 -13.50 8.87 -35.51
C ASP A 333 -13.50 7.33 -35.53
N PRO A 334 -14.26 6.66 -34.62
CA PRO A 334 -14.35 5.20 -34.59
C PRO A 334 -14.84 4.57 -35.88
N LYS A 335 -15.56 5.33 -36.73
CA LYS A 335 -16.04 4.87 -38.03
C LYS A 335 -14.91 4.64 -39.06
N ARG A 336 -13.73 5.18 -38.78
CA ARG A 336 -12.51 4.92 -39.57
C ARG A 336 -11.91 3.54 -39.32
N ILE A 337 -12.30 2.87 -38.23
CA ILE A 337 -11.87 1.49 -37.96
C ILE A 337 -12.60 0.58 -38.94
N GLN A 338 -11.87 -0.01 -39.88
CA GLN A 338 -12.39 -1.07 -40.73
C GLN A 338 -12.29 -2.39 -39.96
N VAL A 339 -13.42 -2.98 -39.62
CA VAL A 339 -13.47 -4.33 -39.07
C VAL A 339 -13.64 -5.29 -40.26
N PRO A 340 -12.60 -6.05 -40.63
CA PRO A 340 -12.71 -7.03 -41.69
C PRO A 340 -13.65 -8.15 -41.24
N SER A 341 -14.41 -8.69 -42.22
CA SER A 341 -15.13 -9.94 -42.00
C SER A 341 -14.16 -11.11 -42.11
N HIS A 342 -14.16 -11.98 -41.13
CA HIS A 342 -13.31 -13.18 -41.13
C HIS A 342 -14.15 -14.45 -41.35
N SER A 343 -13.61 -15.40 -42.10
CA SER A 343 -14.12 -16.77 -42.14
C SER A 343 -13.82 -17.50 -40.83
N VAL A 344 -14.49 -18.60 -40.58
CA VAL A 344 -14.25 -19.43 -39.38
C VAL A 344 -12.79 -19.89 -39.31
N ASP A 345 -12.18 -20.22 -40.45
CA ASP A 345 -10.79 -20.68 -40.53
C ASP A 345 -9.79 -19.55 -40.15
N GLU A 346 -10.13 -18.28 -40.43
CA GLU A 346 -9.32 -17.12 -40.04
C GLU A 346 -9.51 -16.74 -38.57
N MET A 347 -10.58 -17.18 -37.93
CA MET A 347 -10.83 -16.88 -36.50
C MET A 347 -9.88 -17.62 -35.56
N LEU A 348 -9.44 -18.84 -35.91
CA LEU A 348 -8.56 -19.63 -35.06
C LEU A 348 -7.19 -18.97 -34.84
N PRO A 349 -6.45 -18.50 -35.84
CA PRO A 349 -5.22 -17.74 -35.65
C PRO A 349 -5.40 -16.45 -34.84
N ILE A 350 -6.54 -15.76 -34.98
CA ILE A 350 -6.87 -14.57 -34.18
C ILE A 350 -7.04 -14.97 -32.71
N LEU A 351 -7.77 -16.04 -32.44
CA LEU A 351 -7.98 -16.54 -31.07
C LEU A 351 -6.64 -16.97 -30.43
N GLU A 352 -5.79 -17.67 -31.18
CA GLU A 352 -4.45 -18.07 -30.73
C GLU A 352 -3.60 -16.84 -30.38
N HIS A 353 -3.59 -15.82 -31.26
CA HIS A 353 -2.87 -14.57 -31.00
C HIS A 353 -3.39 -13.84 -29.76
N LEU A 354 -4.71 -13.70 -29.61
CA LEU A 354 -5.32 -13.06 -28.43
C LEU A 354 -5.04 -13.84 -27.15
N SER A 355 -5.13 -15.17 -27.20
CA SER A 355 -4.86 -16.05 -26.05
C SER A 355 -3.41 -15.99 -25.58
N ALA A 356 -2.47 -15.71 -26.50
CA ALA A 356 -1.05 -15.54 -26.19
C ALA A 356 -0.66 -14.10 -25.81
N HIS A 357 -1.57 -13.12 -26.03
CA HIS A 357 -1.26 -11.72 -25.76
C HIS A 357 -0.98 -11.47 -24.25
N PRO A 358 0.11 -10.80 -23.87
CA PRO A 358 0.54 -10.66 -22.47
C PRO A 358 -0.55 -10.11 -21.52
N ASN A 359 -1.41 -9.21 -21.98
CA ASN A 359 -2.50 -8.67 -21.16
C ASN A 359 -3.77 -9.53 -21.12
N LEU A 360 -3.89 -10.55 -21.99
CA LEU A 360 -5.06 -11.42 -22.05
C LEU A 360 -4.77 -12.86 -21.58
N CYS A 361 -3.53 -13.33 -21.73
CA CYS A 361 -3.14 -14.67 -21.32
C CYS A 361 -3.23 -14.85 -19.79
N SER A 362 -3.26 -16.11 -19.36
CA SER A 362 -3.24 -16.47 -17.94
C SER A 362 -2.05 -15.87 -17.19
N LYS A 363 -2.27 -15.36 -16.00
CA LYS A 363 -1.24 -14.89 -15.05
C LYS A 363 -0.90 -15.96 -14.00
N GLU A 364 -1.24 -17.22 -14.27
CA GLU A 364 -1.05 -18.34 -13.35
C GLU A 364 0.40 -18.47 -12.87
N TRP A 365 1.40 -18.15 -13.73
CA TRP A 365 2.80 -18.15 -13.30
C TRP A 365 3.07 -17.20 -12.13
N VAL A 366 2.43 -16.02 -12.11
CA VAL A 366 2.53 -15.07 -11.00
C VAL A 366 1.79 -15.63 -9.79
N ALA A 367 0.53 -16.02 -9.94
CA ALA A 367 -0.32 -16.48 -8.85
C ALA A 367 0.25 -17.71 -8.11
N LYS A 368 0.89 -18.62 -8.83
CA LYS A 368 1.51 -19.83 -8.24
C LYS A 368 2.76 -19.58 -7.39
N GLN A 369 3.32 -18.38 -7.40
CA GLN A 369 4.42 -18.00 -6.49
C GLN A 369 3.90 -17.66 -5.09
N TYR A 370 2.60 -17.42 -4.97
CA TYR A 370 1.93 -16.97 -3.76
C TYR A 370 1.16 -18.12 -3.10
N ASP A 371 1.32 -18.30 -1.80
CA ASP A 371 0.49 -19.24 -1.05
C ASP A 371 -0.83 -18.58 -0.64
N ASP A 372 -1.85 -18.77 -1.45
CA ASP A 372 -3.20 -18.27 -1.21
C ASP A 372 -4.00 -19.11 -0.20
N THR A 373 -3.42 -20.23 0.27
CA THR A 373 -4.07 -21.13 1.25
C THR A 373 -3.77 -20.79 2.71
N ILE A 374 -2.83 -19.89 2.97
CA ILE A 374 -2.47 -19.46 4.32
C ILE A 374 -3.73 -18.97 5.07
N GLY A 375 -3.86 -19.36 6.32
CA GLY A 375 -5.02 -19.02 7.15
C GLY A 375 -6.31 -19.74 6.76
N THR A 376 -6.34 -20.47 5.65
CA THR A 376 -7.50 -21.26 5.16
C THR A 376 -8.80 -20.46 5.03
N ALA A 377 -8.68 -19.17 4.69
CA ALA A 377 -9.82 -18.25 4.59
C ALA A 377 -10.13 -17.83 3.14
N HIS A 378 -9.18 -17.99 2.20
CA HIS A 378 -9.42 -17.67 0.79
C HIS A 378 -10.43 -18.62 0.17
N MET A 379 -11.53 -18.08 -0.36
CA MET A 379 -12.63 -18.87 -0.91
C MET A 379 -12.47 -19.16 -2.41
N GLY A 380 -11.53 -18.50 -3.07
CA GLY A 380 -11.28 -18.56 -4.52
C GLY A 380 -10.24 -19.57 -4.98
N THR A 381 -9.60 -20.34 -4.07
CA THR A 381 -8.46 -21.22 -4.40
C THR A 381 -8.76 -22.25 -5.50
N ARG A 382 -9.97 -22.76 -5.60
CA ARG A 382 -10.39 -23.73 -6.63
C ARG A 382 -11.32 -23.12 -7.66
N ASN A 383 -12.24 -22.28 -7.22
CA ASN A 383 -13.28 -21.66 -8.05
C ASN A 383 -13.21 -20.15 -7.82
N PRO A 384 -12.41 -19.42 -8.61
CA PRO A 384 -12.23 -17.97 -8.44
C PRO A 384 -13.52 -17.20 -8.75
N SER A 385 -13.67 -16.08 -8.07
CA SER A 385 -14.64 -15.02 -8.39
C SER A 385 -13.92 -13.84 -9.06
N ASP A 386 -14.65 -12.83 -9.53
CA ASP A 386 -14.05 -11.60 -10.08
C ASP A 386 -13.30 -10.80 -9.01
N ALA A 387 -13.83 -10.73 -7.80
CA ALA A 387 -13.10 -10.25 -6.63
C ALA A 387 -12.61 -11.42 -5.78
N SER A 388 -11.54 -11.22 -5.03
CA SER A 388 -11.05 -12.21 -4.06
C SER A 388 -11.93 -12.22 -2.82
N LEU A 389 -12.53 -13.35 -2.52
CA LEU A 389 -13.37 -13.56 -1.34
C LEU A 389 -12.58 -14.19 -0.21
N VAL A 390 -12.59 -13.55 0.97
CA VAL A 390 -11.85 -13.98 2.15
C VAL A 390 -12.80 -14.12 3.33
N TRP A 391 -12.96 -15.33 3.81
CA TRP A 391 -13.86 -15.65 4.92
C TRP A 391 -13.38 -15.02 6.24
N VAL A 392 -14.25 -14.24 6.87
CA VAL A 392 -14.06 -13.70 8.23
C VAL A 392 -14.64 -14.72 9.21
N LYS A 393 -13.77 -15.53 9.79
CA LYS A 393 -14.15 -16.66 10.64
C LYS A 393 -14.91 -16.24 11.90
N GLU A 394 -14.67 -15.02 12.37
CA GLU A 394 -15.23 -14.45 13.58
C GLU A 394 -16.74 -14.19 13.49
N ASN A 395 -17.25 -13.86 12.30
CA ASN A 395 -18.67 -13.55 12.10
C ASN A 395 -19.35 -14.32 10.97
N GLY A 396 -18.60 -15.17 10.27
CA GLY A 396 -19.15 -16.01 9.21
C GLY A 396 -19.44 -15.29 7.89
N LYS A 397 -19.05 -14.01 7.73
CA LYS A 397 -19.13 -13.24 6.50
C LYS A 397 -17.86 -13.39 5.66
N ALA A 398 -17.78 -12.75 4.49
CA ALA A 398 -16.54 -12.66 3.74
C ALA A 398 -16.26 -11.23 3.28
N LEU A 399 -14.98 -10.83 3.33
CA LEU A 399 -14.49 -9.66 2.61
C LEU A 399 -14.41 -9.98 1.12
N ALA A 400 -14.79 -9.03 0.29
CA ALA A 400 -14.54 -9.06 -1.15
C ALA A 400 -13.53 -7.96 -1.48
N LEU A 401 -12.42 -8.32 -2.11
CA LEU A 401 -11.30 -7.42 -2.34
C LEU A 401 -10.92 -7.40 -3.82
N SER A 402 -10.73 -6.23 -4.40
CA SER A 402 -10.20 -6.06 -5.76
C SER A 402 -9.19 -4.92 -5.85
N VAL A 403 -8.33 -4.99 -6.88
CA VAL A 403 -7.43 -3.90 -7.29
C VAL A 403 -7.53 -3.74 -8.79
N ASP A 404 -7.89 -2.53 -9.25
CA ASP A 404 -8.25 -2.29 -10.65
C ASP A 404 -7.77 -0.93 -11.15
N CYS A 405 -7.22 -0.90 -12.36
CA CYS A 405 -6.98 0.32 -13.13
C CYS A 405 -6.61 -0.01 -14.59
N ASN A 406 -7.26 0.62 -15.55
CA ASN A 406 -6.79 0.61 -16.92
C ASN A 406 -6.08 1.92 -17.26
N SER A 407 -4.74 1.89 -17.22
CA SER A 407 -3.89 3.08 -17.44
C SER A 407 -4.09 3.70 -18.82
N ARG A 408 -4.42 2.91 -19.85
CA ARG A 408 -4.69 3.42 -21.22
C ARG A 408 -5.99 4.23 -21.25
N TYR A 409 -7.02 3.80 -20.53
CA TYR A 409 -8.25 4.57 -20.43
C TYR A 409 -8.04 5.88 -19.68
N VAL A 410 -7.26 5.85 -18.60
CA VAL A 410 -6.90 7.06 -17.83
C VAL A 410 -6.03 7.99 -18.68
N HIS A 411 -5.11 7.46 -19.48
CA HIS A 411 -4.31 8.27 -20.40
C HIS A 411 -5.19 8.94 -21.47
N ALA A 412 -6.14 8.22 -22.04
CA ALA A 412 -7.03 8.74 -23.08
C ALA A 412 -8.00 9.82 -22.56
N ASP A 413 -8.55 9.64 -21.38
CA ASP A 413 -9.42 10.59 -20.69
C ASP A 413 -9.26 10.37 -19.17
N PRO A 414 -8.46 11.15 -18.47
CA PRO A 414 -8.18 10.92 -17.05
C PRO A 414 -9.43 10.96 -16.17
N HIS A 415 -10.40 11.81 -16.49
CA HIS A 415 -11.63 11.90 -15.74
C HIS A 415 -12.48 10.63 -15.88
N ARG A 416 -12.75 10.22 -17.14
CA ARG A 416 -13.55 9.01 -17.41
C ARG A 416 -12.79 7.74 -17.05
N GLY A 417 -11.51 7.67 -17.37
CA GLY A 417 -10.67 6.50 -17.07
C GLY A 417 -10.58 6.20 -15.58
N ALA A 418 -10.44 7.22 -14.74
CA ALA A 418 -10.47 7.05 -13.28
C ALA A 418 -11.87 6.66 -12.76
N ALA A 419 -12.93 7.22 -13.33
CA ALA A 419 -14.30 6.80 -13.01
C ALA A 419 -14.56 5.33 -13.41
N ILE A 420 -14.03 4.91 -14.57
CA ILE A 420 -14.09 3.51 -15.03
C ILE A 420 -13.36 2.58 -14.05
N ALA A 421 -12.18 2.94 -13.55
CA ALA A 421 -11.44 2.13 -12.58
C ALA A 421 -12.25 1.87 -11.30
N VAL A 422 -12.93 2.89 -10.77
CA VAL A 422 -13.85 2.73 -9.62
C VAL A 422 -15.05 1.84 -9.98
N ALA A 423 -15.63 2.02 -11.18
CA ALA A 423 -16.76 1.22 -11.63
C ALA A 423 -16.38 -0.25 -11.89
N GLU A 424 -15.17 -0.49 -12.40
CA GLU A 424 -14.62 -1.83 -12.61
C GLU A 424 -14.43 -2.55 -11.28
N ALA A 425 -13.78 -1.91 -10.31
CA ALA A 425 -13.61 -2.45 -8.96
C ALA A 425 -14.97 -2.76 -8.30
N ALA A 426 -15.93 -1.85 -8.39
CA ALA A 426 -17.27 -2.07 -7.84
C ALA A 426 -18.01 -3.24 -8.53
N ARG A 427 -17.87 -3.37 -9.84
CA ARG A 427 -18.46 -4.47 -10.63
C ARG A 427 -17.86 -5.81 -10.24
N ASN A 428 -16.53 -5.90 -10.06
CA ASN A 428 -15.86 -7.13 -9.62
C ASN A 428 -16.38 -7.58 -8.24
N ILE A 429 -16.58 -6.65 -7.32
CA ILE A 429 -17.18 -6.93 -6.01
C ILE A 429 -18.62 -7.46 -6.17
N VAL A 430 -19.46 -6.78 -6.97
CA VAL A 430 -20.87 -7.16 -7.17
C VAL A 430 -20.99 -8.50 -7.89
N CYS A 431 -20.17 -8.75 -8.92
CA CYS A 431 -20.15 -10.01 -9.66
C CYS A 431 -19.74 -11.21 -8.77
N SER A 432 -19.05 -10.96 -7.66
CA SER A 432 -18.71 -11.98 -6.66
C SER A 432 -19.83 -12.24 -5.64
N GLY A 433 -20.94 -11.49 -5.73
CA GLY A 433 -22.09 -11.59 -4.82
C GLY A 433 -22.03 -10.62 -3.63
N ALA A 434 -21.00 -9.80 -3.53
CA ALA A 434 -20.76 -8.89 -2.41
C ALA A 434 -21.26 -7.47 -2.69
N LYS A 435 -21.37 -6.65 -1.64
CA LYS A 435 -21.71 -5.23 -1.71
C LYS A 435 -20.44 -4.39 -1.56
N PRO A 436 -20.14 -3.47 -2.50
CA PRO A 436 -19.06 -2.50 -2.34
C PRO A 436 -19.27 -1.61 -1.10
N LEU A 437 -18.22 -1.37 -0.32
CA LEU A 437 -18.26 -0.56 0.89
C LEU A 437 -17.39 0.70 0.79
N ALA A 438 -16.10 0.55 0.49
CA ALA A 438 -15.15 1.65 0.56
C ALA A 438 -13.95 1.43 -0.38
N VAL A 439 -13.21 2.52 -0.63
CA VAL A 439 -12.06 2.57 -1.53
C VAL A 439 -10.81 3.02 -0.77
N THR A 440 -9.70 2.37 -1.05
CA THR A 440 -8.34 2.89 -0.90
C THR A 440 -7.73 3.08 -2.28
N ASN A 441 -6.81 4.02 -2.49
CA ASN A 441 -6.23 4.23 -3.82
C ASN A 441 -4.72 4.45 -3.78
N CYS A 442 -4.04 4.04 -4.84
CA CYS A 442 -2.65 4.35 -5.09
C CYS A 442 -2.51 5.15 -6.38
N LEU A 443 -2.17 6.43 -6.26
CA LEU A 443 -2.18 7.38 -7.36
C LEU A 443 -0.78 7.49 -7.97
N ASN A 444 -0.51 6.74 -9.03
CA ASN A 444 0.79 6.69 -9.68
C ASN A 444 0.82 7.63 -10.90
N PHE A 445 1.63 8.69 -10.82
CA PHE A 445 1.78 9.71 -11.85
C PHE A 445 3.25 10.08 -12.06
N GLY A 446 3.56 10.71 -13.18
CA GLY A 446 4.89 11.26 -13.49
C GLY A 446 5.26 12.45 -12.60
N ASN A 447 6.21 13.27 -13.06
CA ASN A 447 6.71 14.43 -12.31
C ASN A 447 5.63 15.52 -12.18
N PRO A 448 5.22 15.91 -10.95
CA PRO A 448 4.15 16.89 -10.73
C PRO A 448 4.52 18.33 -11.10
N TYR A 449 5.78 18.62 -11.42
CA TYR A 449 6.21 19.91 -11.98
C TYR A 449 5.87 20.05 -13.46
N ASN A 450 5.55 18.94 -14.16
CA ASN A 450 5.01 18.97 -15.52
C ASN A 450 3.53 19.35 -15.46
N PRO A 451 3.09 20.50 -16.03
CA PRO A 451 1.70 20.95 -15.97
C PRO A 451 0.71 19.98 -16.60
N GLN A 452 1.13 19.22 -17.62
CA GLN A 452 0.27 18.23 -18.29
C GLN A 452 0.07 16.99 -17.42
N VAL A 453 1.12 16.50 -16.73
CA VAL A 453 1.01 15.40 -15.76
C VAL A 453 0.13 15.81 -14.59
N TYR A 454 0.29 17.05 -14.10
CA TYR A 454 -0.54 17.53 -12.99
C TYR A 454 -2.02 17.72 -13.40
N TRP A 455 -2.28 18.06 -14.66
CA TRP A 455 -3.64 18.09 -15.21
C TRP A 455 -4.27 16.69 -15.22
N GLN A 456 -3.53 15.67 -15.65
CA GLN A 456 -4.00 14.27 -15.60
C GLN A 456 -4.37 13.87 -14.18
N PHE A 457 -3.54 14.24 -13.18
CA PHE A 457 -3.78 13.97 -11.76
C PHE A 457 -5.07 14.65 -11.27
N VAL A 458 -5.26 15.94 -11.54
CA VAL A 458 -6.46 16.69 -11.16
C VAL A 458 -7.72 16.06 -11.77
N LYS A 459 -7.69 15.75 -13.07
CA LYS A 459 -8.85 15.16 -13.76
C LYS A 459 -9.17 13.74 -13.30
N ALA A 460 -8.14 12.94 -12.99
CA ALA A 460 -8.34 11.61 -12.43
C ALA A 460 -9.03 11.67 -11.05
N ILE A 461 -8.62 12.60 -10.17
CA ILE A 461 -9.25 12.79 -8.86
C ILE A 461 -10.72 13.25 -9.00
N GLU A 462 -11.01 14.17 -9.94
CA GLU A 462 -12.37 14.62 -10.21
C GLU A 462 -13.28 13.44 -10.65
N GLY A 463 -12.80 12.61 -11.59
CA GLY A 463 -13.54 11.46 -12.11
C GLY A 463 -13.74 10.35 -11.07
N MET A 464 -12.68 10.01 -10.33
CA MET A 464 -12.74 9.05 -9.23
C MET A 464 -13.74 9.51 -8.15
N GLY A 465 -13.66 10.79 -7.74
CA GLY A 465 -14.57 11.36 -6.75
C GLY A 465 -16.04 11.37 -7.20
N MET A 466 -16.30 11.57 -8.49
CA MET A 466 -17.64 11.47 -9.07
C MET A 466 -18.19 10.04 -8.95
N ALA A 467 -17.41 9.03 -9.34
CA ALA A 467 -17.81 7.63 -9.29
C ALA A 467 -17.99 7.13 -7.85
N CYS A 468 -17.06 7.45 -6.94
CA CYS A 468 -17.18 7.10 -5.53
C CYS A 468 -18.46 7.65 -4.88
N ARG A 469 -18.85 8.89 -5.23
CA ARG A 469 -20.15 9.45 -4.77
C ARG A 469 -21.34 8.72 -5.36
N ALA A 470 -21.28 8.35 -6.65
CA ALA A 470 -22.38 7.64 -7.32
C ALA A 470 -22.60 6.23 -6.73
N PHE A 471 -21.53 5.55 -6.34
CA PHE A 471 -21.60 4.20 -5.76
C PHE A 471 -21.68 4.20 -4.21
N ASN A 472 -21.62 5.36 -3.57
CA ASN A 472 -21.55 5.49 -2.12
C ASN A 472 -20.37 4.67 -1.51
N THR A 473 -19.21 4.74 -2.16
CA THR A 473 -17.97 4.09 -1.74
C THR A 473 -16.93 5.14 -1.33
N PRO A 474 -16.91 5.58 -0.07
CA PRO A 474 -15.98 6.61 0.37
C PRO A 474 -14.53 6.19 0.21
N VAL A 475 -13.66 7.17 -0.07
CA VAL A 475 -12.20 6.95 -0.06
C VAL A 475 -11.69 7.09 1.37
N THR A 476 -11.19 6.00 1.94
CA THR A 476 -10.73 5.92 3.33
C THR A 476 -9.28 6.37 3.52
N GLY A 477 -8.48 6.27 2.47
CA GLY A 477 -7.06 6.60 2.48
C GLY A 477 -6.39 6.19 1.19
N GLY A 478 -5.08 6.13 1.21
CA GLY A 478 -4.28 5.71 0.08
C GLY A 478 -2.93 6.42 0.05
N ASN A 479 -2.27 6.34 -1.10
CA ASN A 479 -0.93 6.84 -1.33
C ASN A 479 -0.89 7.63 -2.64
N VAL A 480 -0.07 8.68 -2.69
CA VAL A 480 0.26 9.40 -3.92
C VAL A 480 1.72 9.14 -4.25
N SER A 481 1.96 8.52 -5.40
CA SER A 481 3.27 8.24 -5.95
C SER A 481 3.52 9.10 -7.18
N PHE A 482 4.31 10.15 -7.03
CA PHE A 482 4.78 11.00 -8.12
C PHE A 482 6.16 10.57 -8.62
N TYR A 483 6.66 11.24 -9.65
CA TYR A 483 7.96 11.00 -10.28
C TYR A 483 8.12 9.62 -10.91
N ASN A 484 7.00 8.93 -11.24
CA ASN A 484 7.06 7.68 -11.97
C ASN A 484 7.42 7.96 -13.44
N GLN A 485 8.68 8.20 -13.68
CA GLN A 485 9.26 8.46 -14.99
C GLN A 485 10.76 8.25 -15.01
N SER A 486 11.31 8.12 -16.19
CA SER A 486 12.74 8.19 -16.41
C SER A 486 13.13 9.43 -17.21
N SER A 487 14.39 9.85 -17.07
CA SER A 487 14.91 11.03 -17.76
C SER A 487 14.93 10.89 -19.31
N TYR A 488 14.78 9.66 -19.83
CA TYR A 488 14.89 9.35 -21.26
C TYR A 488 13.65 8.73 -21.89
N GLU A 489 12.75 8.10 -21.13
CA GLU A 489 11.48 7.55 -21.65
C GLU A 489 10.26 8.43 -21.33
N GLY A 490 10.42 9.39 -20.42
CA GLY A 490 9.33 10.24 -19.97
C GLY A 490 8.44 9.59 -18.90
N PRO A 491 7.24 10.17 -18.66
CA PRO A 491 6.33 9.70 -17.62
C PRO A 491 5.63 8.40 -18.00
N VAL A 492 5.35 7.57 -17.02
CA VAL A 492 4.42 6.43 -17.17
C VAL A 492 3.01 6.95 -17.46
N MET A 493 2.15 6.11 -18.03
CA MET A 493 0.72 6.42 -18.11
C MET A 493 0.14 6.65 -16.72
N PRO A 494 -0.77 7.64 -16.55
CA PRO A 494 -1.45 7.90 -15.29
C PRO A 494 -2.19 6.66 -14.81
N SER A 495 -1.89 6.20 -13.61
CA SER A 495 -2.38 4.92 -13.08
C SER A 495 -2.92 5.09 -11.65
N PRO A 496 -4.12 5.67 -11.48
CA PRO A 496 -4.81 5.71 -10.19
C PRO A 496 -5.40 4.33 -9.88
N VAL A 497 -4.63 3.47 -9.25
CA VAL A 497 -5.06 2.12 -8.87
C VAL A 497 -6.08 2.21 -7.74
N ILE A 498 -7.22 1.56 -7.93
CA ILE A 498 -8.33 1.49 -6.98
C ILE A 498 -8.26 0.15 -6.25
N GLY A 499 -8.05 0.19 -4.93
CA GLY A 499 -8.31 -0.93 -4.04
C GLY A 499 -9.73 -0.81 -3.49
N MET A 500 -10.58 -1.81 -3.68
CA MET A 500 -11.94 -1.77 -3.17
C MET A 500 -12.20 -2.88 -2.18
N LEU A 501 -12.84 -2.50 -1.08
CA LEU A 501 -13.39 -3.40 -0.08
C LEU A 501 -14.89 -3.53 -0.28
N GLY A 502 -15.38 -4.76 -0.31
CA GLY A 502 -16.79 -5.11 -0.22
C GLY A 502 -17.05 -6.15 0.86
N LEU A 503 -18.31 -6.41 1.14
CA LEU A 503 -18.74 -7.38 2.14
C LEU A 503 -19.79 -8.33 1.54
N LEU A 504 -19.59 -9.61 1.72
CA LEU A 504 -20.54 -10.68 1.46
C LEU A 504 -21.13 -11.13 2.80
N ASP A 505 -22.34 -10.68 3.09
CA ASP A 505 -23.02 -10.96 4.37
C ASP A 505 -23.48 -12.42 4.51
N ASP A 506 -23.83 -13.05 3.40
CA ASP A 506 -24.27 -14.45 3.34
C ASP A 506 -23.44 -15.21 2.30
N LEU A 507 -22.64 -16.16 2.76
CA LEU A 507 -21.74 -16.94 1.90
C LEU A 507 -22.46 -17.74 0.82
N THR A 508 -23.76 -18.03 0.97
CA THR A 508 -24.57 -18.72 -0.05
C THR A 508 -24.77 -17.88 -1.31
N HIS A 509 -24.54 -16.58 -1.24
CA HIS A 509 -24.61 -15.66 -2.38
C HIS A 509 -23.31 -15.56 -3.17
N GLN A 510 -22.26 -16.29 -2.79
CA GLN A 510 -21.02 -16.33 -3.54
C GLN A 510 -21.26 -16.68 -5.01
N GLN A 511 -20.67 -15.90 -5.91
CA GLN A 511 -20.64 -16.20 -7.33
C GLN A 511 -19.20 -16.44 -7.78
N THR A 512 -19.01 -17.47 -8.60
CA THR A 512 -17.72 -17.84 -9.20
C THR A 512 -17.79 -17.75 -10.72
N LEU A 513 -16.64 -17.76 -11.41
CA LEU A 513 -16.54 -17.52 -12.87
C LEU A 513 -17.10 -18.67 -13.72
N ASP A 514 -17.26 -19.86 -13.18
CA ASP A 514 -17.74 -21.04 -13.91
C ASP A 514 -19.25 -21.01 -14.17
N PHE A 515 -19.69 -21.56 -15.30
CA PHE A 515 -21.08 -21.84 -15.56
C PHE A 515 -21.61 -22.93 -14.63
N LYS A 516 -22.81 -22.76 -14.06
CA LYS A 516 -23.35 -23.66 -13.03
C LYS A 516 -24.13 -24.82 -13.65
N GLN A 517 -24.99 -24.57 -14.63
CA GLN A 517 -25.86 -25.59 -15.24
C GLN A 517 -26.00 -25.36 -16.75
N ALA A 518 -26.20 -26.49 -17.45
CA ALA A 518 -26.57 -26.42 -18.86
C ALA A 518 -27.95 -25.76 -19.03
N GLY A 519 -28.03 -24.78 -19.92
CA GLY A 519 -29.26 -24.02 -20.18
C GLY A 519 -29.35 -22.68 -19.43
N ASP A 520 -28.38 -22.33 -18.58
CA ASP A 520 -28.28 -21.00 -17.98
C ASP A 520 -28.23 -19.93 -19.08
N LYS A 521 -28.91 -18.81 -18.83
CA LYS A 521 -28.97 -17.69 -19.77
C LYS A 521 -27.75 -16.81 -19.61
N ILE A 522 -27.12 -16.46 -20.73
CA ILE A 522 -26.01 -15.50 -20.77
C ILE A 522 -26.56 -14.14 -21.17
N TYR A 523 -26.29 -13.14 -20.37
CA TYR A 523 -26.70 -11.75 -20.59
C TYR A 523 -25.43 -10.89 -20.76
N LEU A 524 -25.53 -9.92 -21.64
CA LEU A 524 -24.51 -8.88 -21.84
C LEU A 524 -25.01 -7.54 -21.30
#